data_a5341eb110804ed2207147db08b9a24a
#
_entry.id   a5341eb110804ed2207147db08b9a24a
#
_cell.length_a   1.000
_cell.length_b   1.000
_cell.length_c   1.000
_cell.angle_alpha   90.00
_cell.angle_beta   90.00
_cell.angle_gamma   90.00
#
_symmetry.space_group_name_H-M   'P 1'
#
loop_
_entity.id
_entity.type
_entity.pdbx_description
1 polymer ?
#
loop_
_entity_poly.entity_id
_entity_poly.type
_entity_poly.pdbx_seq_one_letter_code
_entity_poly.pdbx_strand_id
1 'polypeptide(L)'
;MRSRSILTVVMVGLLAWSCSATAQAAADREKLLKDPGVYGSFAVFKVDGDWWKLDKAARGSAATEVKAIFQKHADTVTADTYLLRGLSEKADFFIRVHSMEMLNNQNFLVDLMGTTFGKYLQNTNTFNGITKMANYVPAFPDDLKEAMKTPPDSGPKSYVIVVPIRKDAEWWITAQDGRGTMMKEHADATVTYLRTVKRKLYHSSGLDDLDFITYFETAKLEDFNNLVIGLERVNENRHNKQFGSPTLLGTIHSLEEILEIFSR
;
A
#
# COMPACT_ATOMS: atom_id res chain seq x y z
N MET A 1 55.84 -66.57 21.09
CA MET A 1 55.38 -65.86 19.89
C MET A 1 54.16 -65.07 20.31
N ARG A 2 54.29 -63.66 20.32
CA ARG A 2 53.25 -62.76 20.78
C ARG A 2 52.63 -62.09 19.56
N SER A 3 51.36 -62.39 19.28
CA SER A 3 50.57 -61.77 18.27
C SER A 3 50.15 -60.34 18.71
N ARG A 4 50.47 -59.29 17.92
CA ARG A 4 50.01 -57.95 18.14
C ARG A 4 48.82 -57.67 17.19
N SER A 5 47.63 -57.54 17.76
CA SER A 5 46.46 -57.08 17.05
C SER A 5 46.50 -55.54 16.90
N ILE A 6 46.48 -55.06 15.65
CA ILE A 6 46.39 -53.63 15.30
C ILE A 6 44.91 -53.27 15.23
N LEU A 7 44.47 -52.39 16.15
CA LEU A 7 43.11 -51.82 16.14
C LEU A 7 43.12 -50.58 15.23
N THR A 8 42.47 -50.66 14.09
CA THR A 8 42.27 -49.51 13.18
C THR A 8 41.05 -48.74 13.63
N VAL A 9 41.26 -47.56 14.19
CA VAL A 9 40.19 -46.62 14.53
C VAL A 9 39.82 -45.83 13.26
N VAL A 10 38.64 -46.08 12.73
CA VAL A 10 38.03 -45.26 11.64
C VAL A 10 37.34 -44.07 12.29
N MET A 11 37.95 -42.88 12.13
CA MET A 11 37.37 -41.61 12.56
C MET A 11 36.41 -41.15 11.47
N VAL A 12 35.08 -41.28 11.64
CA VAL A 12 34.06 -40.72 10.80
C VAL A 12 33.89 -39.24 11.16
N GLY A 13 34.49 -38.36 10.36
CA GLY A 13 34.31 -36.93 10.49
C GLY A 13 32.90 -36.52 10.05
N LEU A 14 32.03 -36.19 11.00
CA LEU A 14 30.75 -35.50 10.76
C LEU A 14 31.05 -34.04 10.35
N LEU A 15 31.04 -33.75 9.07
CA LEU A 15 30.97 -32.37 8.56
C LEU A 15 29.56 -31.83 8.84
N ALA A 16 29.41 -31.12 9.95
CA ALA A 16 28.25 -30.29 10.22
C ALA A 16 28.27 -29.09 9.23
N TRP A 17 27.48 -29.16 8.19
CA TRP A 17 27.14 -28.02 7.37
C TRP A 17 26.28 -27.08 8.23
N SER A 18 26.91 -26.09 8.84
CA SER A 18 26.23 -24.94 9.40
C SER A 18 25.66 -24.12 8.24
N CYS A 19 24.40 -24.36 7.94
CA CYS A 19 23.62 -23.48 7.08
C CYS A 19 23.41 -22.18 7.90
N SER A 20 24.33 -21.22 7.75
CA SER A 20 24.11 -19.85 8.24
C SER A 20 23.01 -19.26 7.37
N ALA A 21 21.76 -19.37 7.82
CA ALA A 21 20.68 -18.56 7.30
C ALA A 21 21.07 -17.10 7.63
N THR A 22 21.60 -16.38 6.67
CA THR A 22 21.71 -14.93 6.74
C THR A 22 20.29 -14.41 6.89
N ALA A 23 19.96 -13.88 8.07
CA ALA A 23 18.71 -13.16 8.26
C ALA A 23 18.66 -12.04 7.24
N GLN A 24 17.80 -12.16 6.24
CA GLN A 24 17.61 -11.18 5.20
C GLN A 24 17.01 -9.95 5.87
N ALA A 25 17.63 -8.77 5.68
CA ALA A 25 17.15 -7.55 6.30
C ALA A 25 15.81 -7.17 5.69
N ALA A 26 14.82 -6.90 6.54
CA ALA A 26 13.53 -6.41 6.10
C ALA A 26 13.68 -5.11 5.29
N ALA A 27 12.82 -4.89 4.30
CA ALA A 27 12.78 -3.65 3.53
C ALA A 27 12.61 -2.44 4.47
N ASP A 28 13.43 -1.41 4.25
CA ASP A 28 13.37 -0.18 5.05
C ASP A 28 12.06 0.56 4.75
N ARG A 29 11.05 0.29 5.57
CA ARG A 29 9.71 0.85 5.44
C ARG A 29 9.71 2.38 5.47
N GLU A 30 10.50 2.98 6.35
CA GLU A 30 10.54 4.44 6.51
C GLU A 30 11.10 5.10 5.27
N LYS A 31 12.16 4.54 4.72
CA LYS A 31 12.76 4.97 3.47
C LYS A 31 11.79 4.82 2.31
N LEU A 32 11.21 3.63 2.09
CA LEU A 32 10.24 3.37 1.03
C LEU A 32 9.02 4.31 1.09
N LEU A 33 8.59 4.71 2.28
CA LEU A 33 7.44 5.62 2.41
C LEU A 33 7.80 7.10 2.23
N LYS A 34 9.08 7.50 2.32
CA LYS A 34 9.55 8.89 2.17
C LYS A 34 10.11 9.18 0.79
N ASP A 35 10.78 8.22 0.17
CA ASP A 35 11.52 8.45 -1.07
C ASP A 35 10.60 8.68 -2.29
N PRO A 36 11.00 9.54 -3.23
CA PRO A 36 10.45 9.52 -4.57
C PRO A 36 10.94 8.29 -5.35
N GLY A 37 10.21 7.89 -6.38
CA GLY A 37 10.58 6.74 -7.22
C GLY A 37 10.14 5.40 -6.65
N VAL A 38 9.29 5.38 -5.62
CA VAL A 38 8.73 4.16 -5.04
C VAL A 38 7.44 3.79 -5.77
N TYR A 39 7.38 2.57 -6.26
CA TYR A 39 6.17 2.02 -6.86
C TYR A 39 5.18 1.59 -5.78
N GLY A 40 3.90 1.93 -5.97
CA GLY A 40 2.79 1.51 -5.12
C GLY A 40 1.75 0.76 -5.93
N SER A 41 1.34 -0.42 -5.44
CA SER A 41 0.24 -1.20 -5.99
C SER A 41 -0.84 -1.35 -4.92
N PHE A 42 -2.10 -1.04 -5.28
CA PHE A 42 -3.26 -1.16 -4.40
C PHE A 42 -4.13 -2.28 -4.97
N ALA A 43 -3.97 -3.49 -4.46
CA ALA A 43 -4.72 -4.65 -4.90
C ALA A 43 -5.96 -4.85 -4.02
N VAL A 44 -7.14 -4.77 -4.63
CA VAL A 44 -8.45 -4.79 -3.96
C VAL A 44 -9.11 -6.13 -4.18
N PHE A 45 -9.58 -6.76 -3.11
CA PHE A 45 -10.07 -8.12 -3.14
C PHE A 45 -11.49 -8.26 -2.57
N LYS A 46 -12.26 -9.12 -3.21
CA LYS A 46 -13.51 -9.69 -2.71
C LYS A 46 -13.27 -11.16 -2.39
N VAL A 47 -13.71 -11.60 -1.22
CA VAL A 47 -13.63 -13.00 -0.81
C VAL A 47 -14.84 -13.76 -1.36
N ASP A 48 -14.58 -14.84 -2.07
CA ASP A 48 -15.62 -15.70 -2.63
C ASP A 48 -16.47 -16.35 -1.53
N GLY A 49 -17.75 -16.58 -1.84
CA GLY A 49 -18.69 -17.24 -0.93
C GLY A 49 -18.28 -18.66 -0.56
N ASP A 50 -17.55 -19.37 -1.41
CA ASP A 50 -17.10 -20.73 -1.19
C ASP A 50 -16.01 -20.80 -0.10
N TRP A 51 -15.29 -19.73 0.17
CA TRP A 51 -14.38 -19.61 1.31
C TRP A 51 -15.07 -19.94 2.64
N TRP A 52 -16.28 -19.47 2.82
CA TRP A 52 -17.04 -19.66 4.07
C TRP A 52 -17.61 -21.05 4.25
N LYS A 53 -17.53 -21.91 3.20
CA LYS A 53 -17.90 -23.34 3.26
C LYS A 53 -16.76 -24.20 3.80
N LEU A 54 -15.52 -23.69 3.82
CA LEU A 54 -14.40 -24.38 4.43
C LEU A 54 -14.56 -24.42 5.95
N ASP A 55 -14.07 -25.48 6.57
CA ASP A 55 -13.99 -25.53 8.02
C ASP A 55 -12.95 -24.55 8.58
N LYS A 56 -13.05 -24.26 9.86
CA LYS A 56 -12.16 -23.30 10.54
C LYS A 56 -10.69 -23.71 10.51
N ALA A 57 -10.39 -25.01 10.57
CA ALA A 57 -9.02 -25.50 10.55
C ALA A 57 -8.37 -25.27 9.17
N ALA A 58 -9.12 -25.54 8.09
CA ALA A 58 -8.67 -25.26 6.72
C ALA A 58 -8.43 -23.76 6.51
N ARG A 59 -9.33 -22.88 6.97
CA ARG A 59 -9.13 -21.44 6.90
C ARG A 59 -7.92 -20.96 7.71
N GLY A 60 -7.69 -21.54 8.90
CA GLY A 60 -6.51 -21.24 9.73
C GLY A 60 -5.19 -21.70 9.08
N SER A 61 -5.20 -22.86 8.41
CA SER A 61 -4.04 -23.32 7.64
C SER A 61 -3.72 -22.38 6.48
N ALA A 62 -4.74 -21.97 5.72
CA ALA A 62 -4.58 -21.02 4.63
C ALA A 62 -4.07 -19.65 5.09
N ALA A 63 -4.48 -19.19 6.28
CA ALA A 63 -3.94 -17.95 6.88
C ALA A 63 -2.44 -18.07 7.16
N THR A 64 -1.94 -19.26 7.53
CA THR A 64 -0.51 -19.51 7.74
C THR A 64 0.28 -19.41 6.42
N GLU A 65 -0.28 -19.91 5.31
CA GLU A 65 0.34 -19.76 3.99
C GLU A 65 0.49 -18.27 3.62
N VAL A 66 -0.56 -17.45 3.85
CA VAL A 66 -0.51 -16.02 3.57
C VAL A 66 0.60 -15.33 4.39
N LYS A 67 0.71 -15.63 5.69
CA LYS A 67 1.79 -15.08 6.53
C LYS A 67 3.17 -15.43 5.99
N ALA A 68 3.35 -16.66 5.51
CA ALA A 68 4.62 -17.10 4.91
C ALA A 68 4.96 -16.28 3.63
N ILE A 69 3.98 -15.89 2.82
CA ILE A 69 4.21 -15.04 1.65
C ILE A 69 4.65 -13.63 2.06
N PHE A 70 3.99 -13.01 3.04
CA PHE A 70 4.43 -11.71 3.57
C PHE A 70 5.86 -11.76 4.10
N GLN A 71 6.21 -12.82 4.81
CA GLN A 71 7.57 -13.01 5.32
C GLN A 71 8.58 -13.28 4.20
N LYS A 72 8.23 -14.07 3.19
CA LYS A 72 9.09 -14.37 2.02
C LYS A 72 9.54 -13.11 1.29
N HIS A 73 8.68 -12.12 1.20
CA HIS A 73 8.93 -10.89 0.45
C HIS A 73 9.33 -9.69 1.32
N ALA A 74 9.49 -9.86 2.63
CA ALA A 74 9.70 -8.76 3.59
C ALA A 74 10.97 -7.94 3.35
N ASP A 75 11.94 -8.45 2.61
CA ASP A 75 13.17 -7.78 2.24
C ASP A 75 13.05 -6.88 1.00
N THR A 76 12.05 -7.13 0.15
CA THR A 76 11.88 -6.45 -1.14
C THR A 76 10.65 -5.57 -1.20
N VAL A 77 9.61 -5.88 -0.42
CA VAL A 77 8.36 -5.10 -0.38
C VAL A 77 7.97 -4.73 1.04
N THR A 78 7.21 -3.64 1.17
CA THR A 78 6.38 -3.39 2.35
C THR A 78 4.92 -3.54 1.93
N ALA A 79 4.13 -4.28 2.71
CA ALA A 79 2.73 -4.52 2.43
C ALA A 79 1.87 -4.16 3.64
N ASP A 80 0.88 -3.29 3.43
CA ASP A 80 -0.09 -2.85 4.43
C ASP A 80 -1.47 -3.39 4.07
N THR A 81 -2.25 -3.73 5.07
CA THR A 81 -3.57 -4.33 4.92
C THR A 81 -4.69 -3.44 5.47
N TYR A 82 -5.84 -3.44 4.79
CA TYR A 82 -6.95 -2.56 5.09
C TYR A 82 -8.28 -3.28 4.90
N LEU A 83 -9.18 -3.18 5.86
CA LEU A 83 -10.49 -3.81 5.82
C LEU A 83 -11.51 -2.88 5.16
N LEU A 84 -12.22 -3.39 4.16
CA LEU A 84 -13.32 -2.71 3.47
C LEU A 84 -14.69 -3.35 3.81
N ARG A 85 -14.68 -4.61 4.27
CA ARG A 85 -15.89 -5.36 4.59
C ARG A 85 -16.76 -4.61 5.58
N GLY A 86 -18.04 -4.46 5.24
CA GLY A 86 -19.00 -3.67 6.00
C GLY A 86 -19.07 -2.19 5.59
N LEU A 87 -18.08 -1.67 4.88
CA LEU A 87 -18.06 -0.32 4.31
C LEU A 87 -18.11 -0.32 2.77
N SER A 88 -17.86 -1.47 2.14
CA SER A 88 -17.94 -1.65 0.68
C SER A 88 -18.82 -2.85 0.33
N GLU A 89 -19.65 -2.71 -0.69
CA GLU A 89 -20.40 -3.81 -1.28
C GLU A 89 -19.57 -4.64 -2.27
N LYS A 90 -18.52 -4.02 -2.85
CA LYS A 90 -17.75 -4.56 -3.98
C LYS A 90 -16.45 -5.24 -3.56
N ALA A 91 -15.95 -4.97 -2.35
CA ALA A 91 -14.68 -5.49 -1.89
C ALA A 91 -14.69 -5.74 -0.37
N ASP A 92 -13.84 -6.65 0.08
CA ASP A 92 -13.72 -7.00 1.49
C ASP A 92 -12.45 -6.44 2.14
N PHE A 93 -11.34 -6.36 1.39
CA PHE A 93 -10.08 -5.76 1.86
C PHE A 93 -9.22 -5.32 0.68
N PHE A 94 -8.20 -4.54 0.96
CA PHE A 94 -7.13 -4.30 -0.02
C PHE A 94 -5.76 -4.36 0.65
N ILE A 95 -4.74 -4.57 -0.18
CA ILE A 95 -3.34 -4.56 0.21
C ILE A 95 -2.65 -3.45 -0.57
N ARG A 96 -1.90 -2.61 0.14
CA ARG A 96 -1.03 -1.59 -0.45
C ARG A 96 0.41 -2.09 -0.38
N VAL A 97 1.01 -2.38 -1.53
CA VAL A 97 2.36 -2.91 -1.66
C VAL A 97 3.29 -1.83 -2.19
N HIS A 98 4.47 -1.69 -1.58
CA HIS A 98 5.50 -0.74 -2.01
C HIS A 98 6.83 -1.44 -2.21
N SER A 99 7.54 -1.04 -3.28
CA SER A 99 8.93 -1.42 -3.53
C SER A 99 9.63 -0.40 -4.43
N MET A 100 10.94 -0.53 -4.58
CA MET A 100 11.73 0.23 -5.54
C MET A 100 11.57 -0.29 -6.98
N GLU A 101 11.01 -1.50 -7.16
CA GLU A 101 10.83 -2.16 -8.44
C GLU A 101 9.41 -2.73 -8.55
N MET A 102 8.65 -2.33 -9.58
CA MET A 102 7.28 -2.80 -9.79
C MET A 102 7.17 -4.34 -9.87
N LEU A 103 8.22 -5.00 -10.39
CA LEU A 103 8.30 -6.46 -10.47
C LEU A 103 8.19 -7.13 -9.09
N ASN A 104 8.75 -6.51 -8.04
CA ASN A 104 8.64 -7.04 -6.68
C ASN A 104 7.19 -7.00 -6.18
N ASN A 105 6.46 -5.90 -6.47
CA ASN A 105 5.04 -5.82 -6.15
C ASN A 105 4.24 -6.92 -6.88
N GLN A 106 4.53 -7.13 -8.16
CA GLN A 106 3.88 -8.17 -8.96
C GLN A 106 4.17 -9.57 -8.41
N ASN A 107 5.44 -9.89 -8.13
CA ASN A 107 5.84 -11.20 -7.60
C ASN A 107 5.16 -11.50 -6.26
N PHE A 108 5.09 -10.51 -5.36
CA PHE A 108 4.37 -10.65 -4.09
C PHE A 108 2.89 -10.97 -4.32
N LEU A 109 2.21 -10.23 -5.20
CA LEU A 109 0.78 -10.43 -5.47
C LEU A 109 0.50 -11.76 -6.17
N VAL A 110 1.37 -12.19 -7.09
CA VAL A 110 1.28 -13.52 -7.75
C VAL A 110 1.40 -14.64 -6.72
N ASP A 111 2.40 -14.58 -5.84
CA ASP A 111 2.57 -15.58 -4.79
C ASP A 111 1.40 -15.60 -3.81
N LEU A 112 0.88 -14.42 -3.42
CA LEU A 112 -0.31 -14.31 -2.57
C LEU A 112 -1.52 -14.99 -3.20
N MET A 113 -1.80 -14.70 -4.47
CA MET A 113 -2.92 -15.29 -5.20
C MET A 113 -2.73 -16.78 -5.45
N GLY A 114 -1.50 -17.30 -5.40
CA GLY A 114 -1.16 -18.72 -5.46
C GLY A 114 -1.48 -19.51 -4.17
N THR A 115 -1.67 -18.83 -3.03
CA THR A 115 -2.03 -19.49 -1.75
C THR A 115 -3.41 -20.12 -1.78
N THR A 116 -3.70 -20.96 -0.80
CA THR A 116 -5.05 -21.53 -0.63
C THR A 116 -6.09 -20.42 -0.45
N PHE A 117 -5.83 -19.40 0.36
CA PHE A 117 -6.73 -18.24 0.49
C PHE A 117 -6.85 -17.47 -0.83
N GLY A 118 -5.72 -17.26 -1.51
CA GLY A 118 -5.66 -16.55 -2.80
C GLY A 118 -6.59 -17.10 -3.87
N LYS A 119 -6.83 -18.41 -3.89
CA LYS A 119 -7.75 -19.08 -4.82
C LYS A 119 -9.23 -18.69 -4.61
N TYR A 120 -9.57 -18.17 -3.44
CA TYR A 120 -10.90 -17.65 -3.11
C TYR A 120 -10.96 -16.12 -3.18
N LEU A 121 -9.92 -15.47 -3.69
CA LEU A 121 -9.90 -14.01 -3.86
C LEU A 121 -10.21 -13.63 -5.30
N GLN A 122 -11.24 -12.82 -5.46
CA GLN A 122 -11.48 -12.10 -6.69
C GLN A 122 -10.80 -10.74 -6.59
N ASN A 123 -9.81 -10.46 -7.45
CA ASN A 123 -9.25 -9.12 -7.59
C ASN A 123 -10.27 -8.24 -8.30
N THR A 124 -10.85 -7.27 -7.61
CA THR A 124 -11.90 -6.39 -8.15
C THR A 124 -11.34 -5.12 -8.77
N ASN A 125 -10.20 -4.65 -8.27
CA ASN A 125 -9.46 -3.49 -8.79
C ASN A 125 -7.98 -3.63 -8.42
N THR A 126 -7.12 -3.08 -9.28
CA THR A 126 -5.71 -2.84 -8.93
C THR A 126 -5.34 -1.45 -9.43
N PHE A 127 -4.78 -0.62 -8.55
CA PHE A 127 -4.27 0.69 -8.92
C PHE A 127 -2.76 0.70 -8.79
N ASN A 128 -2.05 1.18 -9.83
CA ASN A 128 -0.60 1.23 -9.87
C ASN A 128 -0.09 2.67 -10.07
N GLY A 129 0.94 3.03 -9.32
CA GLY A 129 1.53 4.35 -9.46
C GLY A 129 2.92 4.43 -8.86
N ILE A 130 3.58 5.56 -9.05
CA ILE A 130 4.91 5.86 -8.56
C ILE A 130 4.91 7.18 -7.79
N THR A 131 5.63 7.24 -6.69
CA THR A 131 5.83 8.50 -5.95
C THR A 131 6.82 9.40 -6.67
N LYS A 132 6.51 10.71 -6.72
CA LYS A 132 7.39 11.72 -7.32
C LYS A 132 7.50 12.92 -6.38
N MET A 133 8.52 13.72 -6.57
CA MET A 133 8.63 15.00 -5.88
C MET A 133 7.52 15.96 -6.34
N ALA A 134 6.99 16.75 -5.39
CA ALA A 134 6.01 17.78 -5.69
C ALA A 134 6.70 18.94 -6.41
N ASN A 135 6.42 19.12 -7.70
CA ASN A 135 7.09 20.10 -8.56
C ASN A 135 6.46 21.51 -8.52
N TYR A 136 5.27 21.67 -7.96
CA TYR A 136 4.61 22.98 -7.84
C TYR A 136 4.99 23.73 -6.57
N VAL A 137 5.32 23.03 -5.48
CA VAL A 137 5.62 23.61 -4.16
C VAL A 137 6.70 24.70 -4.20
N PRO A 138 7.79 24.60 -4.97
CA PRO A 138 8.81 25.65 -5.01
C PRO A 138 8.27 27.04 -5.42
N ALA A 139 7.21 27.09 -6.24
CA ALA A 139 6.57 28.31 -6.71
C ALA A 139 5.51 28.88 -5.76
N PHE A 140 5.16 28.19 -4.67
CA PHE A 140 4.16 28.66 -3.73
C PHE A 140 4.69 29.79 -2.83
N PRO A 141 3.81 30.68 -2.31
CA PRO A 141 4.18 31.66 -1.29
C PRO A 141 4.81 31.02 -0.05
N ASP A 142 5.68 31.75 0.64
CA ASP A 142 6.46 31.18 1.75
C ASP A 142 5.59 30.82 2.97
N ASP A 143 4.53 31.58 3.23
CA ASP A 143 3.53 31.28 4.26
C ASP A 143 2.82 29.95 3.99
N LEU A 144 2.44 29.67 2.75
CA LEU A 144 1.84 28.40 2.34
C LEU A 144 2.86 27.25 2.44
N LYS A 145 4.11 27.47 1.99
CA LYS A 145 5.18 26.47 2.14
C LYS A 145 5.41 26.11 3.60
N GLU A 146 5.39 27.11 4.49
CA GLU A 146 5.57 26.86 5.93
C GLU A 146 4.38 26.11 6.52
N ALA A 147 3.15 26.48 6.17
CA ALA A 147 1.96 25.76 6.60
C ALA A 147 1.95 24.29 6.12
N MET A 148 2.46 24.01 4.92
CA MET A 148 2.57 22.67 4.36
C MET A 148 3.60 21.78 5.08
N LYS A 149 4.52 22.34 5.84
CA LYS A 149 5.47 21.58 6.67
C LYS A 149 4.84 21.04 7.98
N THR A 150 3.60 21.43 8.29
CA THR A 150 2.91 20.99 9.49
C THR A 150 2.88 19.46 9.54
N PRO A 151 3.48 18.82 10.56
CA PRO A 151 3.49 17.37 10.64
C PRO A 151 2.09 16.84 10.97
N PRO A 152 1.70 15.69 10.44
CA PRO A 152 0.49 15.01 10.85
C PRO A 152 0.52 14.69 12.36
N ASP A 153 -0.64 14.68 13.00
CA ASP A 153 -0.75 14.21 14.38
C ASP A 153 -0.18 12.81 14.51
N SER A 154 0.57 12.56 15.59
CA SER A 154 1.23 11.27 15.85
C SER A 154 0.26 10.18 16.30
N GLY A 155 -0.98 10.52 16.64
CA GLY A 155 -1.99 9.55 17.10
C GLY A 155 -2.34 8.51 16.02
N PRO A 156 -2.89 7.36 16.44
CA PRO A 156 -3.29 6.31 15.53
C PRO A 156 -4.33 6.80 14.54
N LYS A 157 -4.22 6.38 13.28
CA LYS A 157 -5.23 6.60 12.25
C LYS A 157 -6.07 5.34 12.13
N SER A 158 -7.40 5.50 12.22
CA SER A 158 -8.33 4.37 12.15
C SER A 158 -8.82 4.12 10.73
N TYR A 159 -8.88 5.17 9.91
CA TYR A 159 -9.47 5.12 8.58
C TYR A 159 -8.44 5.36 7.49
N VAL A 160 -8.64 4.68 6.38
CA VAL A 160 -7.93 4.86 5.13
C VAL A 160 -8.92 5.22 4.03
N ILE A 161 -8.54 6.16 3.18
CA ILE A 161 -9.30 6.49 1.98
C ILE A 161 -8.35 6.49 0.78
N VAL A 162 -8.76 5.83 -0.31
CA VAL A 162 -8.02 5.85 -1.59
C VAL A 162 -8.94 6.41 -2.65
N VAL A 163 -8.49 7.47 -3.32
CA VAL A 163 -9.25 8.15 -4.38
C VAL A 163 -8.43 8.11 -5.66
N PRO A 164 -8.81 7.25 -6.64
CA PRO A 164 -8.24 7.29 -7.98
C PRO A 164 -8.74 8.52 -8.74
N ILE A 165 -7.85 9.18 -9.49
CA ILE A 165 -8.15 10.41 -10.22
C ILE A 165 -7.72 10.27 -11.67
N ARG A 166 -8.59 10.68 -12.58
CA ARG A 166 -8.28 10.86 -14.00
C ARG A 166 -8.53 12.33 -14.38
N LYS A 167 -7.54 12.94 -15.00
CA LYS A 167 -7.65 14.30 -15.53
C LYS A 167 -8.21 14.29 -16.95
N ASP A 168 -8.72 15.44 -17.37
CA ASP A 168 -9.05 15.68 -18.77
C ASP A 168 -7.78 16.06 -19.58
N ALA A 169 -7.93 16.13 -20.90
CA ALA A 169 -6.83 16.52 -21.77
C ALA A 169 -6.39 17.98 -21.55
N GLU A 170 -7.34 18.85 -21.18
CA GLU A 170 -7.08 20.28 -20.95
C GLU A 170 -6.10 20.50 -19.80
N TRP A 171 -6.18 19.68 -18.74
CA TRP A 171 -5.21 19.69 -17.66
C TRP A 171 -3.77 19.56 -18.18
N TRP A 172 -3.56 18.60 -19.08
CA TRP A 172 -2.21 18.25 -19.54
C TRP A 172 -1.63 19.28 -20.52
N ILE A 173 -2.47 19.93 -21.34
CA ILE A 173 -2.05 20.97 -22.28
C ILE A 173 -2.00 22.36 -21.63
N THR A 174 -2.62 22.57 -20.48
CA THR A 174 -2.53 23.81 -19.71
C THR A 174 -1.07 24.09 -19.34
N ALA A 175 -0.61 25.31 -19.59
CA ALA A 175 0.75 25.74 -19.24
C ALA A 175 1.06 25.54 -17.76
N GLN A 176 2.34 25.31 -17.44
CA GLN A 176 2.76 25.00 -16.08
C GLN A 176 2.35 26.07 -15.06
N ASP A 177 2.43 27.36 -15.42
CA ASP A 177 2.05 28.47 -14.54
C ASP A 177 0.54 28.45 -14.22
N GLY A 178 -0.30 28.13 -15.21
CA GLY A 178 -1.74 27.97 -14.99
C GLY A 178 -2.05 26.79 -14.06
N ARG A 179 -1.42 25.66 -14.27
CA ARG A 179 -1.54 24.51 -13.34
C ARG A 179 -1.00 24.85 -11.95
N GLY A 180 0.11 25.58 -11.88
CA GLY A 180 0.69 26.04 -10.61
C GLY A 180 -0.29 26.92 -9.81
N THR A 181 -1.02 27.82 -10.47
CA THR A 181 -2.06 28.66 -9.86
C THR A 181 -3.19 27.79 -9.29
N MET A 182 -3.72 26.82 -10.07
CA MET A 182 -4.76 25.92 -9.62
C MET A 182 -4.28 25.01 -8.46
N MET A 183 -3.03 24.56 -8.51
CA MET A 183 -2.44 23.76 -7.41
C MET A 183 -2.20 24.59 -6.15
N LYS A 184 -1.98 25.90 -6.27
CA LYS A 184 -1.95 26.80 -5.11
C LYS A 184 -3.33 26.89 -4.46
N GLU A 185 -4.41 27.11 -5.24
CA GLU A 185 -5.79 27.11 -4.73
C GLU A 185 -6.11 25.78 -4.01
N HIS A 186 -5.71 24.64 -4.61
CA HIS A 186 -5.85 23.33 -4.03
C HIS A 186 -5.14 23.22 -2.67
N ALA A 187 -3.90 23.70 -2.58
CA ALA A 187 -3.12 23.67 -1.36
C ALA A 187 -3.75 24.58 -0.28
N ASP A 188 -4.15 25.80 -0.63
CA ASP A 188 -4.82 26.74 0.26
C ASP A 188 -6.11 26.13 0.86
N ALA A 189 -6.92 25.46 0.03
CA ALA A 189 -8.17 24.85 0.46
C ALA A 189 -7.98 23.64 1.41
N THR A 190 -6.79 23.03 1.41
CA THR A 190 -6.55 21.77 2.15
C THR A 190 -5.52 21.86 3.26
N VAL A 191 -4.77 22.97 3.35
CA VAL A 191 -3.65 23.13 4.29
C VAL A 191 -4.08 23.01 5.76
N THR A 192 -5.28 23.45 6.11
CA THR A 192 -5.84 23.35 7.47
C THR A 192 -6.03 21.92 7.97
N TYR A 193 -6.14 20.96 7.06
CA TYR A 193 -6.36 19.53 7.39
C TYR A 193 -5.07 18.70 7.42
N LEU A 194 -3.88 19.31 7.23
CA LEU A 194 -2.60 18.58 7.19
C LEU A 194 -2.30 17.81 8.49
N ARG A 195 -2.73 18.34 9.63
CA ARG A 195 -2.53 17.67 10.91
C ARG A 195 -3.39 16.42 11.07
N THR A 196 -4.66 16.50 10.69
CA THR A 196 -5.65 15.46 10.95
C THR A 196 -5.82 14.48 9.81
N VAL A 197 -5.42 14.85 8.58
CA VAL A 197 -5.49 14.04 7.38
C VAL A 197 -4.10 13.89 6.77
N LYS A 198 -3.46 12.74 7.02
CA LYS A 198 -2.20 12.36 6.37
C LYS A 198 -2.48 11.99 4.93
N ARG A 199 -1.62 12.40 4.00
CA ARG A 199 -1.81 12.18 2.55
C ARG A 199 -0.55 11.71 1.85
N LYS A 200 -0.73 10.94 0.77
CA LYS A 200 0.32 10.55 -0.17
C LYS A 200 -0.25 10.53 -1.59
N LEU A 201 0.52 11.02 -2.55
CA LEU A 201 0.18 11.04 -3.96
C LEU A 201 1.05 10.05 -4.74
N TYR A 202 0.43 9.31 -5.64
CA TYR A 202 1.08 8.47 -6.63
C TYR A 202 0.71 8.95 -8.02
N HIS A 203 1.69 9.00 -8.92
CA HIS A 203 1.50 9.30 -10.34
C HIS A 203 1.28 8.00 -11.09
N SER A 204 0.22 7.91 -11.87
CA SER A 204 -0.25 6.67 -12.50
C SER A 204 -0.28 6.73 -14.02
N SER A 205 -0.17 7.93 -14.63
CA SER A 205 -0.24 8.09 -16.10
C SER A 205 0.73 7.15 -16.81
N GLY A 206 0.19 6.28 -17.67
CA GLY A 206 0.93 5.26 -18.42
C GLY A 206 1.28 3.99 -17.62
N LEU A 207 1.00 3.98 -16.30
CA LEU A 207 1.11 2.79 -15.44
C LEU A 207 -0.26 2.20 -15.10
N ASP A 208 -1.31 2.98 -15.35
CA ASP A 208 -2.70 2.67 -15.09
C ASP A 208 -3.59 3.50 -16.04
N ASP A 209 -4.89 3.22 -16.06
CA ASP A 209 -5.90 4.08 -16.73
C ASP A 209 -6.17 5.39 -16.00
N LEU A 210 -5.46 5.62 -14.89
CA LEU A 210 -5.54 6.79 -14.03
C LEU A 210 -4.36 7.73 -14.26
N ASP A 211 -4.50 8.97 -13.80
CA ASP A 211 -3.39 9.92 -13.75
C ASP A 211 -2.75 9.99 -12.37
N PHE A 212 -3.60 9.86 -11.32
CA PHE A 212 -3.15 9.90 -9.93
C PHE A 212 -3.93 8.93 -9.06
N ILE A 213 -3.28 8.49 -7.98
CA ILE A 213 -3.92 7.83 -6.86
C ILE A 213 -3.60 8.67 -5.62
N THR A 214 -4.62 9.18 -4.95
CA THR A 214 -4.47 9.85 -3.68
C THR A 214 -4.84 8.93 -2.55
N TYR A 215 -3.95 8.85 -1.57
CA TYR A 215 -4.08 8.01 -0.39
C TYR A 215 -4.13 8.88 0.85
N PHE A 216 -5.08 8.61 1.73
CA PHE A 216 -5.28 9.35 2.96
C PHE A 216 -5.42 8.41 4.16
N GLU A 217 -4.91 8.87 5.32
CA GLU A 217 -5.16 8.25 6.62
C GLU A 217 -5.69 9.32 7.57
N THR A 218 -6.73 9.00 8.34
CA THR A 218 -7.29 9.92 9.34
C THR A 218 -7.96 9.17 10.49
N ALA A 219 -8.02 9.79 11.65
CA ALA A 219 -8.91 9.40 12.74
C ALA A 219 -10.25 10.16 12.69
N LYS A 220 -10.37 11.19 11.79
CA LYS A 220 -11.50 12.12 11.72
C LYS A 220 -12.06 12.17 10.30
N LEU A 221 -13.04 11.32 10.00
CA LEU A 221 -13.67 11.29 8.68
C LEU A 221 -14.35 12.62 8.32
N GLU A 222 -14.83 13.38 9.30
CA GLU A 222 -15.40 14.71 9.07
C GLU A 222 -14.36 15.67 8.47
N ASP A 223 -13.12 15.69 8.99
CA ASP A 223 -12.06 16.53 8.47
C ASP A 223 -11.71 16.12 7.01
N PHE A 224 -11.70 14.81 6.71
CA PHE A 224 -11.51 14.35 5.34
C PHE A 224 -12.68 14.76 4.42
N ASN A 225 -13.92 14.65 4.88
CA ASN A 225 -15.09 15.09 4.11
C ASN A 225 -15.03 16.61 3.84
N ASN A 226 -14.71 17.42 4.83
CA ASN A 226 -14.56 18.86 4.68
C ASN A 226 -13.40 19.23 3.73
N LEU A 227 -12.29 18.48 3.79
CA LEU A 227 -11.18 18.61 2.84
C LEU A 227 -11.66 18.40 1.41
N VAL A 228 -12.42 17.34 1.13
CA VAL A 228 -12.95 17.05 -0.21
C VAL A 228 -13.92 18.14 -0.67
N ILE A 229 -14.84 18.60 0.21
CA ILE A 229 -15.74 19.71 -0.09
C ILE A 229 -14.96 20.97 -0.44
N GLY A 230 -13.83 21.22 0.23
CA GLY A 230 -12.92 22.31 -0.13
C GLY A 230 -12.34 22.16 -1.53
N LEU A 231 -11.92 20.94 -1.90
CA LEU A 231 -11.39 20.63 -3.23
C LEU A 231 -12.44 20.74 -4.35
N GLU A 232 -13.71 20.46 -4.07
CA GLU A 232 -14.77 20.62 -5.06
C GLU A 232 -15.00 22.08 -5.49
N ARG A 233 -14.51 23.05 -4.71
CA ARG A 233 -14.70 24.49 -4.95
C ARG A 233 -13.55 25.16 -5.68
N VAL A 234 -12.43 24.47 -5.89
CA VAL A 234 -11.25 25.04 -6.56
C VAL A 234 -11.28 24.80 -8.07
N ASN A 235 -10.59 25.65 -8.84
CA ASN A 235 -10.58 25.55 -10.29
C ASN A 235 -9.98 24.24 -10.82
N GLU A 236 -9.04 23.65 -10.12
CA GLU A 236 -8.43 22.35 -10.46
C GLU A 236 -9.46 21.23 -10.60
N ASN A 237 -10.57 21.29 -9.84
CA ASN A 237 -11.63 20.28 -9.88
C ASN A 237 -12.32 20.17 -11.26
N ARG A 238 -12.36 21.23 -12.04
CA ARG A 238 -12.95 21.23 -13.41
C ARG A 238 -12.25 20.24 -14.34
N HIS A 239 -10.98 19.95 -14.05
CA HIS A 239 -10.16 19.02 -14.81
C HIS A 239 -10.22 17.58 -14.32
N ASN A 240 -11.04 17.27 -13.32
CA ASN A 240 -11.25 15.90 -12.86
C ASN A 240 -12.31 15.23 -13.74
N LYS A 241 -11.87 14.48 -14.77
CA LYS A 241 -12.74 13.60 -15.54
C LYS A 241 -13.29 12.46 -14.68
N GLN A 242 -12.52 12.04 -13.69
CA GLN A 242 -12.89 11.07 -12.68
C GLN A 242 -12.26 11.45 -11.35
N PHE A 243 -13.05 11.43 -10.29
CA PHE A 243 -12.62 11.57 -8.90
C PHE A 243 -13.30 10.46 -8.09
N GLY A 244 -12.52 9.46 -7.65
CA GLY A 244 -13.08 8.22 -7.12
C GLY A 244 -13.54 7.24 -8.22
N SER A 245 -14.55 6.43 -7.93
CA SER A 245 -15.14 5.43 -8.82
C SER A 245 -14.20 4.23 -9.14
N PRO A 246 -13.86 3.40 -8.12
CA PRO A 246 -14.37 3.50 -6.75
C PRO A 246 -13.50 4.37 -5.85
N THR A 247 -14.10 5.10 -4.92
CA THR A 247 -13.41 5.53 -3.71
C THR A 247 -13.38 4.34 -2.75
N LEU A 248 -12.20 4.01 -2.23
CA LEU A 248 -12.07 2.98 -1.20
C LEU A 248 -12.10 3.66 0.17
N LEU A 249 -13.08 3.35 0.98
CA LEU A 249 -13.14 3.73 2.40
C LEU A 249 -13.00 2.45 3.23
N GLY A 250 -11.99 2.40 4.09
CA GLY A 250 -11.73 1.25 4.93
C GLY A 250 -11.13 1.62 6.28
N THR A 251 -10.83 0.59 7.06
CA THR A 251 -10.13 0.71 8.34
C THR A 251 -8.75 0.07 8.26
N ILE A 252 -7.80 0.63 9.03
CA ILE A 252 -6.41 0.17 9.04
C ILE A 252 -6.31 -1.00 10.01
N HIS A 253 -5.84 -2.14 9.51
CA HIS A 253 -5.67 -3.36 10.29
C HIS A 253 -4.32 -4.02 9.98
N SER A 254 -3.74 -4.68 10.98
CA SER A 254 -2.60 -5.56 10.77
C SER A 254 -3.00 -6.78 9.93
N LEU A 255 -2.01 -7.44 9.32
CA LEU A 255 -2.24 -8.70 8.61
C LEU A 255 -2.90 -9.76 9.52
N GLU A 256 -2.46 -9.83 10.78
CA GLU A 256 -2.99 -10.76 11.77
C GLU A 256 -4.48 -10.56 12.00
N GLU A 257 -4.91 -9.30 12.16
CA GLU A 257 -6.33 -8.95 12.37
C GLU A 257 -7.17 -9.28 11.13
N ILE A 258 -6.67 -8.97 9.94
CA ILE A 258 -7.33 -9.32 8.66
C ILE A 258 -7.51 -10.84 8.56
N LEU A 259 -6.44 -11.59 8.79
CA LEU A 259 -6.49 -13.06 8.71
C LEU A 259 -7.39 -13.66 9.79
N GLU A 260 -7.41 -13.09 10.99
CA GLU A 260 -8.34 -13.52 12.05
C GLU A 260 -9.80 -13.31 11.62
N ILE A 261 -10.13 -12.14 11.06
CA ILE A 261 -11.49 -11.82 10.57
C ILE A 261 -11.94 -12.84 9.53
N PHE A 262 -11.07 -13.20 8.58
CA PHE A 262 -11.43 -14.13 7.52
C PHE A 262 -11.28 -15.61 7.89
N SER A 263 -10.65 -15.96 9.03
CA SER A 263 -10.51 -17.34 9.52
C SER A 263 -11.57 -17.75 10.55
N ARG A 264 -12.40 -16.83 11.03
CA ARG A 264 -13.44 -17.09 12.06
C ARG A 264 -14.48 -18.12 11.66
#